data_64dd8f9a8fa6b6228163c72a5fc28f7c
#
_entry.id   64dd8f9a8fa6b6228163c72a5fc28f7c
#
_cell.length_a   1.000
_cell.length_b   1.000
_cell.length_c   1.000
_cell.angle_alpha   90.00
_cell.angle_beta   90.00
_cell.angle_gamma   90.00
#
_symmetry.space_group_name_H-M   'P 1'
#
loop_
_entity.id
_entity.type
_entity.pdbx_description
1 polymer ?
#
loop_
_entity_poly.entity_id
_entity_poly.type
_entity_poly.pdbx_seq_one_letter_code
_entity_poly.pdbx_strand_id
1 'polypeptide(L)'
;MGNLFKIAIRNLLRYKRRTLLTASLITVGVVFVLVFISVTGSFKNMMIGQITDSMLGHMQVHRKGYVASIENLPLNLNLRQEDVKQLEDMLNKQAEIEAYSLRIKFGGMFSNFVETTNIRLNGVYPDKELKSVPLLAGRVTDGKKILDKGGIWIPELLSKGMKVKVGDAIVVVATNKDGSVNGKQFIV
;
A
#
# COMPACT_ATOMS: atom_id res chain seq x y z
N MET A 1 28.64 -53.14 1.02
CA MET A 1 27.42 -52.27 1.14
C MET A 1 26.24 -52.74 0.28
N GLY A 2 26.43 -53.35 -0.90
CA GLY A 2 25.33 -53.78 -1.79
C GLY A 2 24.37 -54.85 -1.22
N ASN A 3 24.86 -55.76 -0.38
CA ASN A 3 24.01 -56.81 0.18
C ASN A 3 23.01 -56.32 1.25
N LEU A 4 23.38 -55.33 2.05
CA LEU A 4 22.49 -54.71 3.03
C LEU A 4 21.34 -53.95 2.33
N PHE A 5 21.66 -53.24 1.26
CA PHE A 5 20.68 -52.50 0.47
C PHE A 5 19.68 -53.45 -0.21
N LYS A 6 20.16 -54.57 -0.75
CA LYS A 6 19.33 -55.61 -1.37
C LYS A 6 18.36 -56.25 -0.35
N ILE A 7 18.84 -56.49 0.89
CA ILE A 7 18.00 -57.05 1.99
C ILE A 7 16.94 -56.00 2.39
N ALA A 8 17.31 -54.73 2.50
CA ALA A 8 16.37 -53.65 2.86
C ALA A 8 15.24 -53.52 1.83
N ILE A 9 15.56 -53.48 0.53
CA ILE A 9 14.56 -53.43 -0.53
C ILE A 9 13.65 -54.67 -0.50
N ARG A 10 14.20 -55.85 -0.30
CA ARG A 10 13.42 -57.09 -0.22
C ARG A 10 12.44 -57.08 0.97
N ASN A 11 12.85 -56.50 2.10
CA ASN A 11 11.96 -56.34 3.27
C ASN A 11 10.84 -55.34 3.02
N LEU A 12 11.11 -54.19 2.38
CA LEU A 12 10.12 -53.20 1.95
C LEU A 12 9.06 -53.81 1.03
N LEU A 13 9.49 -54.60 0.07
CA LEU A 13 8.61 -55.30 -0.89
C LEU A 13 7.82 -56.43 -0.27
N ARG A 14 8.33 -57.04 0.81
CA ARG A 14 7.61 -58.13 1.54
C ARG A 14 6.39 -57.61 2.29
N TYR A 15 6.48 -56.39 2.87
CA TYR A 15 5.40 -55.77 3.66
C TYR A 15 4.77 -54.60 2.90
N LYS A 16 4.35 -54.83 1.66
CA LYS A 16 3.87 -53.77 0.74
C LYS A 16 2.83 -52.82 1.34
N ARG A 17 1.82 -53.36 2.05
CA ARG A 17 0.75 -52.53 2.67
C ARG A 17 1.31 -51.54 3.68
N ARG A 18 2.18 -52.00 4.59
CA ARG A 18 2.78 -51.18 5.64
C ARG A 18 3.72 -50.15 5.05
N THR A 19 4.55 -50.56 4.08
CA THR A 19 5.48 -49.67 3.38
C THR A 19 4.73 -48.58 2.58
N LEU A 20 3.64 -48.95 1.88
CA LEU A 20 2.82 -48.01 1.14
C LEU A 20 2.16 -46.97 2.09
N LEU A 21 1.60 -47.44 3.22
CA LEU A 21 0.99 -46.53 4.20
C LEU A 21 1.99 -45.55 4.78
N THR A 22 3.19 -46.00 5.18
CA THR A 22 4.22 -45.08 5.69
C THR A 22 4.76 -44.15 4.62
N ALA A 23 4.99 -44.65 3.41
CA ALA A 23 5.45 -43.83 2.30
C ALA A 23 4.42 -42.78 1.91
N SER A 24 3.13 -43.12 1.81
CA SER A 24 2.05 -42.21 1.52
C SER A 24 1.91 -41.12 2.60
N LEU A 25 2.02 -41.51 3.88
CA LEU A 25 1.97 -40.53 4.98
C LEU A 25 3.10 -39.54 4.92
N ILE A 26 4.34 -40.01 4.67
CA ILE A 26 5.50 -39.13 4.51
C ILE A 26 5.32 -38.21 3.26
N THR A 27 4.89 -38.78 2.14
CA THR A 27 4.67 -38.02 0.91
C THR A 27 3.62 -36.94 1.09
N VAL A 28 2.47 -37.27 1.70
CA VAL A 28 1.41 -36.30 2.01
C VAL A 28 1.94 -35.20 2.94
N GLY A 29 2.70 -35.55 3.96
CA GLY A 29 3.31 -34.60 4.88
C GLY A 29 4.27 -33.63 4.16
N VAL A 30 5.15 -34.14 3.30
CA VAL A 30 6.08 -33.31 2.52
C VAL A 30 5.32 -32.41 1.54
N VAL A 31 4.35 -32.95 0.80
CA VAL A 31 3.53 -32.15 -0.12
C VAL A 31 2.80 -31.05 0.62
N PHE A 32 2.21 -31.34 1.79
CA PHE A 32 1.52 -30.35 2.59
C PHE A 32 2.45 -29.21 3.05
N VAL A 33 3.65 -29.54 3.51
CA VAL A 33 4.67 -28.53 3.90
C VAL A 33 5.07 -27.66 2.72
N LEU A 34 5.33 -28.27 1.54
CA LEU A 34 5.69 -27.50 0.33
C LEU A 34 4.58 -26.55 -0.12
N VAL A 35 3.33 -27.03 -0.12
CA VAL A 35 2.16 -26.20 -0.43
C VAL A 35 2.03 -25.05 0.56
N PHE A 36 2.17 -25.34 1.85
CA PHE A 36 2.10 -24.31 2.89
C PHE A 36 3.16 -23.23 2.74
N ILE A 37 4.41 -23.61 2.50
CA ILE A 37 5.51 -22.66 2.25
C ILE A 37 5.22 -21.80 1.01
N SER A 38 4.77 -22.41 -0.08
CA SER A 38 4.45 -21.70 -1.33
C SER A 38 3.31 -20.71 -1.15
N VAL A 39 2.23 -21.10 -0.48
CA VAL A 39 1.08 -20.22 -0.19
C VAL A 39 1.50 -19.05 0.69
N THR A 40 2.26 -19.33 1.77
CA THR A 40 2.74 -18.29 2.69
C THR A 40 3.66 -17.30 2.01
N GLY A 41 4.57 -17.78 1.15
CA GLY A 41 5.46 -16.92 0.37
C GLY A 41 4.70 -16.02 -0.61
N SER A 42 3.75 -16.59 -1.34
CA SER A 42 2.90 -15.84 -2.28
C SER A 42 2.04 -14.79 -1.56
N PHE A 43 1.45 -15.15 -0.43
CA PHE A 43 0.65 -14.24 0.39
C PHE A 43 1.47 -13.05 0.92
N LYS A 44 2.70 -13.31 1.41
CA LYS A 44 3.62 -12.27 1.85
C LYS A 44 3.95 -11.29 0.73
N ASN A 45 4.31 -11.79 -0.45
CA ASN A 45 4.65 -10.96 -1.60
C ASN A 45 3.45 -10.15 -2.08
N MET A 46 2.26 -10.74 -2.09
CA MET A 46 1.03 -10.05 -2.44
C MET A 46 0.71 -8.91 -1.45
N MET A 47 0.85 -9.14 -0.15
CA MET A 47 0.64 -8.08 0.86
C MET A 47 1.65 -6.95 0.74
N ILE A 48 2.93 -7.27 0.55
CA ILE A 48 3.97 -6.26 0.38
C ILE A 48 3.65 -5.41 -0.86
N GLY A 49 3.40 -6.03 -2.02
CA GLY A 49 3.03 -5.33 -3.24
C GLY A 49 1.79 -4.45 -3.08
N GLN A 50 0.75 -4.95 -2.41
CA GLN A 50 -0.46 -4.17 -2.13
C GLN A 50 -0.16 -2.90 -1.31
N ILE A 51 0.74 -2.96 -0.35
CA ILE A 51 1.07 -1.81 0.50
C ILE A 51 2.04 -0.86 -0.23
N THR A 52 3.09 -1.40 -0.85
CA THR A 52 4.12 -0.59 -1.51
C THR A 52 3.61 0.05 -2.79
N ASP A 53 3.00 -0.74 -3.68
CA ASP A 53 2.67 -0.31 -5.04
C ASP A 53 1.31 0.39 -5.14
N SER A 54 0.47 0.32 -4.08
CA SER A 54 -0.85 0.96 -4.10
C SER A 54 -1.05 2.06 -3.04
N MET A 55 -0.13 2.22 -2.06
CA MET A 55 -0.34 3.21 -0.99
C MET A 55 0.93 3.98 -0.60
N LEU A 56 1.98 3.30 -0.17
CA LEU A 56 3.07 3.92 0.59
C LEU A 56 4.32 4.19 -0.24
N GLY A 57 4.55 3.44 -1.32
CA GLY A 57 5.85 3.33 -1.97
C GLY A 57 6.81 2.45 -1.15
N HIS A 58 7.97 2.16 -1.70
CA HIS A 58 8.97 1.28 -1.08
C HIS A 58 9.77 1.98 0.03
N MET A 59 9.91 3.29 -0.05
CA MET A 59 10.65 4.09 0.92
C MET A 59 9.96 5.44 1.14
N GLN A 60 10.03 5.96 2.36
CA GLN A 60 9.52 7.28 2.68
C GLN A 60 10.61 8.09 3.40
N VAL A 61 10.77 9.34 2.99
CA VAL A 61 11.69 10.29 3.61
C VAL A 61 10.88 11.33 4.37
N HIS A 62 11.14 11.45 5.65
CA HIS A 62 10.47 12.39 6.54
C HIS A 62 11.48 13.25 7.30
N ARG A 63 11.05 14.43 7.71
CA ARG A 63 11.82 15.24 8.65
C ARG A 63 11.94 14.51 9.99
N LYS A 64 13.10 14.64 10.65
CA LYS A 64 13.32 14.09 11.98
C LYS A 64 12.22 14.54 12.95
N GLY A 65 11.65 13.59 13.68
CA GLY A 65 10.55 13.82 14.63
C GLY A 65 9.14 13.67 14.04
N TYR A 66 8.97 13.68 12.71
CA TYR A 66 7.65 13.53 12.09
C TYR A 66 6.99 12.18 12.42
N VAL A 67 7.75 11.09 12.35
CA VAL A 67 7.22 9.73 12.58
C VAL A 67 6.69 9.57 14.02
N ALA A 68 7.35 10.20 15.00
CA ALA A 68 6.89 10.17 16.39
C ALA A 68 5.54 10.91 16.62
N SER A 69 5.20 11.84 15.73
CA SER A 69 4.00 12.66 15.79
C SER A 69 3.02 12.41 14.64
N ILE A 70 3.18 11.30 13.94
CA ILE A 70 2.44 10.98 12.69
C ILE A 70 0.92 10.94 12.88
N GLU A 71 0.46 10.60 14.08
CA GLU A 71 -0.97 10.58 14.42
C GLU A 71 -1.62 11.96 14.31
N ASN A 72 -0.87 13.02 14.62
CA ASN A 72 -1.34 14.41 14.61
C ASN A 72 -1.16 15.10 13.27
N LEU A 73 -0.49 14.45 12.31
CA LEU A 73 -0.19 15.00 10.97
C LEU A 73 0.37 16.44 11.02
N PRO A 74 1.49 16.69 11.73
CA PRO A 74 1.94 18.04 12.04
C PRO A 74 2.51 18.72 10.79
N LEU A 75 1.87 19.78 10.30
CA LEU A 75 2.31 20.57 9.14
C LEU A 75 3.60 21.36 9.39
N ASN A 76 3.97 21.61 10.64
CA ASN A 76 5.22 22.29 11.01
C ASN A 76 6.47 21.40 10.90
N LEU A 77 6.29 20.07 10.82
CA LEU A 77 7.37 19.10 10.61
C LEU A 77 7.52 18.68 9.13
N ASN A 78 7.13 19.53 8.20
CA ASN A 78 7.38 19.32 6.79
C ASN A 78 8.88 19.49 6.44
N LEU A 79 9.30 18.89 5.33
CA LEU A 79 10.61 19.17 4.73
C LEU A 79 10.64 20.62 4.24
N ARG A 80 11.75 21.30 4.41
CA ARG A 80 11.94 22.66 3.87
C ARG A 80 12.09 22.59 2.36
N GLN A 81 11.77 23.67 1.66
CA GLN A 81 11.84 23.71 0.20
C GLN A 81 13.27 23.44 -0.32
N GLU A 82 14.28 23.91 0.41
CA GLU A 82 15.70 23.67 0.08
C GLU A 82 16.07 22.20 0.23
N ASP A 83 15.64 21.57 1.33
CA ASP A 83 15.86 20.15 1.59
C ASP A 83 15.17 19.28 0.52
N VAL A 84 13.97 19.67 0.07
CA VAL A 84 13.23 18.98 -1.00
C VAL A 84 14.01 19.05 -2.31
N LYS A 85 14.53 20.24 -2.70
CA LYS A 85 15.32 20.38 -3.93
C LYS A 85 16.59 19.53 -3.90
N GLN A 86 17.33 19.57 -2.81
CA GLN A 86 18.52 18.73 -2.64
C GLN A 86 18.21 17.24 -2.72
N LEU A 87 17.09 16.83 -2.12
CA LEU A 87 16.63 15.45 -2.17
C LEU A 87 16.23 15.05 -3.61
N GLU A 88 15.47 15.89 -4.32
CA GLU A 88 15.11 15.65 -5.73
C GLU A 88 16.36 15.53 -6.61
N ASP A 89 17.36 16.41 -6.42
CA ASP A 89 18.62 16.35 -7.16
C ASP A 89 19.42 15.06 -6.87
N MET A 90 19.40 14.58 -5.63
CA MET A 90 20.01 13.30 -5.26
C MET A 90 19.26 12.11 -5.86
N LEU A 91 17.94 12.10 -5.76
CA LEU A 91 17.10 11.01 -6.28
C LEU A 91 17.22 10.88 -7.81
N ASN A 92 17.24 12.00 -8.52
CA ASN A 92 17.39 12.03 -9.99
C ASN A 92 18.76 11.53 -10.49
N LYS A 93 19.77 11.50 -9.62
CA LYS A 93 21.10 10.96 -9.95
C LYS A 93 21.23 9.46 -9.72
N GLN A 94 20.29 8.85 -9.02
CA GLN A 94 20.32 7.43 -8.70
C GLN A 94 19.53 6.63 -9.75
N ALA A 95 20.22 5.81 -10.53
CA ALA A 95 19.60 4.98 -11.57
C ALA A 95 18.66 3.89 -11.01
N GLU A 96 18.80 3.58 -9.73
CA GLU A 96 18.00 2.56 -9.02
C GLU A 96 16.62 3.08 -8.61
N ILE A 97 16.40 4.42 -8.66
CA ILE A 97 15.13 5.05 -8.29
C ILE A 97 14.30 5.27 -9.55
N GLU A 98 13.27 4.47 -9.70
CA GLU A 98 12.38 4.50 -10.84
C GLU A 98 11.44 5.71 -10.83
N ALA A 99 10.86 6.02 -9.68
CA ALA A 99 9.96 7.14 -9.49
C ALA A 99 9.90 7.61 -8.04
N TYR A 100 9.53 8.88 -7.85
CA TYR A 100 9.23 9.43 -6.53
C TYR A 100 8.09 10.45 -6.62
N SER A 101 7.37 10.63 -5.51
CA SER A 101 6.30 11.61 -5.38
C SER A 101 6.40 12.38 -4.08
N LEU A 102 6.12 13.67 -4.16
CA LEU A 102 6.01 14.54 -2.98
C LEU A 102 4.58 14.47 -2.47
N ARG A 103 4.44 14.21 -1.17
CA ARG A 103 3.13 14.15 -0.49
C ARG A 103 3.09 15.13 0.66
N ILE A 104 1.97 15.84 0.80
CA ILE A 104 1.64 16.57 2.01
C ILE A 104 0.45 15.90 2.68
N LYS A 105 0.60 15.51 3.96
CA LYS A 105 -0.46 14.86 4.73
C LYS A 105 -0.94 15.79 5.82
N PHE A 106 -2.25 15.98 5.91
CA PHE A 106 -2.85 16.86 6.91
C PHE A 106 -4.26 16.41 7.27
N GLY A 107 -4.73 16.81 8.44
CA GLY A 107 -6.10 16.62 8.87
C GLY A 107 -7.00 17.75 8.37
N GLY A 108 -8.26 17.44 8.14
CA GLY A 108 -9.26 18.42 7.75
C GLY A 108 -10.67 17.88 7.92
N MET A 109 -11.65 18.69 7.57
CA MET A 109 -13.05 18.33 7.55
C MET A 109 -13.56 18.26 6.12
N PHE A 110 -14.29 17.22 5.81
CA PHE A 110 -15.00 16.99 4.57
C PHE A 110 -16.46 17.34 4.76
N SER A 111 -17.02 18.17 3.91
CA SER A 111 -18.43 18.56 3.94
C SER A 111 -19.09 18.37 2.59
N ASN A 112 -20.26 17.76 2.61
CA ASN A 112 -21.17 17.66 1.45
C ASN A 112 -22.28 18.74 1.50
N PHE A 113 -22.08 19.83 2.26
CA PHE A 113 -23.02 20.91 2.57
C PHE A 113 -24.17 20.54 3.51
N VAL A 114 -24.38 19.26 3.80
CA VAL A 114 -25.41 18.78 4.74
C VAL A 114 -24.75 18.22 6.01
N GLU A 115 -23.73 17.42 5.82
CA GLU A 115 -22.99 16.76 6.90
C GLU A 115 -21.50 17.05 6.78
N THR A 116 -20.81 16.94 7.92
CA THR A 116 -19.35 17.15 7.98
C THR A 116 -18.71 16.04 8.77
N THR A 117 -17.56 15.54 8.27
CA THR A 117 -16.77 14.51 8.94
C THR A 117 -15.27 14.82 8.89
N ASN A 118 -14.53 14.34 9.88
CA ASN A 118 -13.08 14.49 9.92
C ASN A 118 -12.43 13.51 8.96
N ILE A 119 -11.45 14.01 8.18
CA ILE A 119 -10.70 13.22 7.23
C ILE A 119 -9.20 13.46 7.33
N ARG A 120 -8.43 12.51 6.83
CA ARG A 120 -6.99 12.67 6.56
C ARG A 120 -6.79 12.85 5.06
N LEU A 121 -6.10 13.90 4.69
CA LEU A 121 -5.88 14.30 3.30
C LEU A 121 -4.44 14.05 2.88
N ASN A 122 -4.27 13.63 1.62
CA ASN A 122 -2.99 13.56 0.96
C ASN A 122 -3.01 14.50 -0.25
N GLY A 123 -2.28 15.60 -0.18
CA GLY A 123 -2.01 16.44 -1.34
C GLY A 123 -0.84 15.86 -2.10
N VAL A 124 -1.02 15.64 -3.41
CA VAL A 124 -0.04 14.98 -4.28
C VAL A 124 0.07 15.70 -5.64
N TYR A 125 1.15 15.44 -6.35
CA TYR A 125 1.25 15.73 -7.78
C TYR A 125 0.79 14.49 -8.54
N PRO A 126 -0.36 14.53 -9.24
CA PRO A 126 -0.98 13.33 -9.82
C PRO A 126 -0.05 12.52 -10.70
N ASP A 127 0.69 13.16 -11.62
CA ASP A 127 1.58 12.46 -12.55
C ASP A 127 2.74 11.75 -11.84
N LYS A 128 3.34 12.40 -10.82
CA LYS A 128 4.42 11.82 -10.02
C LYS A 128 3.88 10.70 -9.11
N GLU A 129 2.69 10.90 -8.56
CA GLU A 129 2.04 9.94 -7.67
C GLU A 129 1.72 8.63 -8.39
N LEU A 130 1.10 8.71 -9.57
CA LEU A 130 0.74 7.52 -10.34
C LEU A 130 1.96 6.73 -10.86
N LYS A 131 3.09 7.39 -11.07
CA LYS A 131 4.35 6.70 -11.38
C LYS A 131 4.96 6.03 -10.16
N SER A 132 4.91 6.69 -9.01
CA SER A 132 5.47 6.19 -7.76
C SER A 132 4.63 5.06 -7.12
N VAL A 133 3.32 5.04 -7.39
CA VAL A 133 2.37 4.08 -6.84
C VAL A 133 1.45 3.59 -7.96
N PRO A 134 1.96 2.72 -8.86
CA PRO A 134 1.29 2.39 -10.13
C PRO A 134 -0.06 1.68 -9.96
N LEU A 135 -0.26 0.92 -8.89
CA LEU A 135 -1.52 0.23 -8.63
C LEU A 135 -2.64 1.14 -8.09
N LEU A 136 -2.33 2.40 -7.73
CA LEU A 136 -3.30 3.34 -7.17
C LEU A 136 -4.46 3.61 -8.15
N ALA A 137 -4.15 3.84 -9.42
CA ALA A 137 -5.17 4.06 -10.45
C ALA A 137 -6.11 2.85 -10.65
N GLY A 138 -5.61 1.63 -10.43
CA GLY A 138 -6.40 0.40 -10.49
C GLY A 138 -7.41 0.26 -9.35
N ARG A 139 -7.26 1.02 -8.28
CA ARG A 139 -8.19 1.03 -7.14
C ARG A 139 -9.39 1.96 -7.33
N VAL A 140 -9.37 2.80 -8.35
CA VAL A 140 -10.51 3.65 -8.70
C VAL A 140 -11.61 2.77 -9.30
N THR A 141 -12.70 2.62 -8.57
CA THR A 141 -13.87 1.78 -8.95
C THR A 141 -14.89 2.56 -9.76
N ASP A 142 -14.99 3.87 -9.52
CA ASP A 142 -15.94 4.76 -10.20
C ASP A 142 -15.26 6.11 -10.47
N GLY A 143 -15.62 6.77 -11.55
CA GLY A 143 -15.03 8.04 -11.97
C GLY A 143 -13.77 7.91 -12.83
N LYS A 144 -13.02 9.01 -12.90
CA LYS A 144 -11.79 9.09 -13.71
C LYS A 144 -10.59 8.52 -12.98
N LYS A 145 -9.79 7.72 -13.68
CA LYS A 145 -8.49 7.19 -13.16
C LYS A 145 -7.36 8.22 -13.19
N ILE A 146 -7.59 9.37 -13.76
CA ILE A 146 -6.65 10.50 -13.79
C ILE A 146 -7.22 11.60 -12.91
N LEU A 147 -6.42 12.09 -11.98
CA LEU A 147 -6.82 13.17 -11.07
C LEU A 147 -6.55 14.51 -11.73
N ASP A 148 -7.61 15.20 -12.14
CA ASP A 148 -7.54 16.53 -12.71
C ASP A 148 -7.31 17.58 -11.61
N LYS A 149 -6.83 18.79 -12.02
CA LYS A 149 -6.66 19.91 -11.09
C LYS A 149 -8.03 20.33 -10.52
N GLY A 150 -8.17 20.24 -9.20
CA GLY A 150 -9.43 20.53 -8.50
C GLY A 150 -10.32 19.31 -8.31
N GLY A 151 -9.94 18.14 -8.82
CA GLY A 151 -10.55 16.87 -8.50
C GLY A 151 -10.06 16.30 -7.18
N ILE A 152 -10.82 15.38 -6.61
CA ILE A 152 -10.46 14.64 -5.41
C ILE A 152 -10.91 13.18 -5.54
N TRP A 153 -10.05 12.26 -5.13
CA TRP A 153 -10.44 10.87 -4.94
C TRP A 153 -10.82 10.64 -3.48
N ILE A 154 -11.95 10.03 -3.28
CA ILE A 154 -12.46 9.68 -1.95
C ILE A 154 -12.63 8.17 -1.82
N PRO A 155 -12.42 7.59 -0.62
CA PRO A 155 -12.73 6.18 -0.38
C PRO A 155 -14.22 5.88 -0.61
N GLU A 156 -14.53 4.71 -1.17
CA GLU A 156 -15.90 4.25 -1.38
C GLU A 156 -16.74 4.28 -0.09
N LEU A 157 -16.12 3.96 1.05
CA LEU A 157 -16.77 4.00 2.35
C LEU A 157 -17.20 5.43 2.73
N LEU A 158 -16.36 6.43 2.43
CA LEU A 158 -16.69 7.85 2.67
C LEU A 158 -17.80 8.31 1.72
N SER A 159 -17.72 7.95 0.44
CA SER A 159 -18.73 8.24 -0.57
C SER A 159 -20.12 7.71 -0.14
N LYS A 160 -20.19 6.45 0.28
CA LYS A 160 -21.44 5.84 0.79
C LYS A 160 -21.93 6.48 2.08
N GLY A 161 -21.04 6.73 3.03
CA GLY A 161 -21.40 7.32 4.33
C GLY A 161 -21.94 8.74 4.20
N MET A 162 -21.31 9.56 3.37
CA MET A 162 -21.67 10.95 3.12
C MET A 162 -22.66 11.12 1.96
N LYS A 163 -23.11 10.03 1.31
CA LYS A 163 -24.04 10.01 0.17
C LYS A 163 -23.57 10.91 -1.00
N VAL A 164 -22.26 10.93 -1.25
CA VAL A 164 -21.62 11.73 -2.31
C VAL A 164 -21.31 10.83 -3.50
N LYS A 165 -21.54 11.30 -4.72
CA LYS A 165 -21.29 10.59 -5.98
C LYS A 165 -20.22 11.30 -6.81
N VAL A 166 -19.72 10.61 -7.82
CA VAL A 166 -18.82 11.20 -8.83
C VAL A 166 -19.55 12.36 -9.53
N GLY A 167 -18.87 13.51 -9.60
CA GLY A 167 -19.40 14.77 -10.12
C GLY A 167 -19.98 15.72 -9.07
N ASP A 168 -20.19 15.26 -7.85
CA ASP A 168 -20.70 16.11 -6.77
C ASP A 168 -19.62 17.10 -6.29
N ALA A 169 -20.05 18.31 -5.95
CA ALA A 169 -19.21 19.30 -5.32
C ALA A 169 -19.15 19.08 -3.82
N ILE A 170 -17.96 19.11 -3.28
CA ILE A 170 -17.70 19.00 -1.84
C ILE A 170 -16.78 20.13 -1.37
N VAL A 171 -16.78 20.39 -0.09
CA VAL A 171 -15.86 21.36 0.52
C VAL A 171 -14.94 20.64 1.50
N VAL A 172 -13.65 20.89 1.34
CA VAL A 172 -12.63 20.48 2.30
C VAL A 172 -12.19 21.71 3.08
N VAL A 173 -12.28 21.63 4.39
CA VAL A 173 -11.84 22.68 5.32
C VAL A 173 -10.63 22.16 6.09
N ALA A 174 -9.54 22.90 6.08
CA ALA A 174 -8.32 22.53 6.79
C ALA A 174 -7.64 23.73 7.42
N THR A 175 -6.86 23.47 8.45
CA THR A 175 -6.05 24.49 9.13
C THR A 175 -4.67 24.57 8.50
N ASN A 176 -4.25 25.75 8.15
CA ASN A 176 -2.91 26.03 7.65
C ASN A 176 -1.85 25.90 8.76
N LYS A 177 -0.58 25.98 8.35
CA LYS A 177 0.58 25.95 9.26
C LYS A 177 0.57 27.06 10.33
N ASP A 178 0.01 28.20 9.98
CA ASP A 178 -0.12 29.41 10.82
C ASP A 178 -1.42 29.46 11.63
N GLY A 179 -2.20 28.39 11.63
CA GLY A 179 -3.44 28.27 12.39
C GLY A 179 -4.67 28.85 11.71
N SER A 180 -4.54 29.48 10.55
CA SER A 180 -5.69 29.98 9.80
C SER A 180 -6.47 28.84 9.16
N VAL A 181 -7.81 28.96 9.17
CA VAL A 181 -8.71 27.97 8.58
C VAL A 181 -9.05 28.36 7.15
N ASN A 182 -8.87 27.46 6.21
CA ASN A 182 -9.22 27.65 4.82
C ASN A 182 -10.11 26.52 4.31
N GLY A 183 -11.09 26.90 3.49
CA GLY A 183 -11.96 25.97 2.79
C GLY A 183 -11.73 26.02 1.28
N LYS A 184 -11.77 24.87 0.64
CA LYS A 184 -11.69 24.77 -0.81
C LYS A 184 -12.70 23.76 -1.33
N GLN A 185 -13.38 24.14 -2.41
CA GLN A 185 -14.31 23.26 -3.12
C GLN A 185 -13.55 22.36 -4.08
N PHE A 186 -13.98 21.10 -4.15
CA PHE A 186 -13.50 20.08 -5.07
C PHE A 186 -14.66 19.37 -5.73
N ILE A 187 -14.38 18.67 -6.83
CA ILE A 187 -15.31 17.79 -7.52
C ILE A 187 -14.83 16.36 -7.33
N VAL A 188 -15.71 15.46 -6.92
CA VAL A 188 -15.43 14.04 -6.72
C VAL A 188 -15.32 13.31 -8.04
#